data_88aa0642915a001a1f0d855f5d4aebce
#
_entry.id   88aa0642915a001a1f0d855f5d4aebce
#
_cell.length_a   1.000
_cell.length_b   1.000
_cell.length_c   1.000
_cell.angle_alpha   90.00
_cell.angle_beta   90.00
_cell.angle_gamma   90.00
#
_symmetry.space_group_name_H-M   'P 1'
#
loop_
_entity.id
_entity.type
_entity.pdbx_description
1 polymer ?
#
loop_
_entity_poly.entity_id
_entity_poly.type
_entity_poly.pdbx_seq_one_letter_code
_entity_poly.pdbx_strand_id
1 'polypeptide(L)'
;MLLRIAMTRLASAADAEDVVQEVFLKLLTTRPQFRDAEHEKAWLIRTTLHRACDAARAASRQNLPLEAAETVPGPAPAEPSPILSAVQALPAKYSAVIYLHYYEGYSIREISKLLRLPAPTVGTRLSRGQERLRALLKEDVE
;
A
#
# COMPACT_ATOMS: atom_id res chain seq x y z
N MET A 1 4.14 5.18 8.80
CA MET A 1 3.19 4.11 8.45
C MET A 1 2.47 4.38 7.13
N LEU A 2 1.81 5.51 6.98
CA LEU A 2 1.02 5.79 5.77
C LEU A 2 1.87 5.82 4.49
N LEU A 3 3.08 6.37 4.56
CA LEU A 3 3.98 6.39 3.41
C LEU A 3 4.31 4.97 2.94
N ARG A 4 4.58 4.07 3.88
CA ARG A 4 4.89 2.68 3.55
C ARG A 4 3.68 1.97 2.95
N ILE A 5 2.48 2.27 3.47
CA ILE A 5 1.24 1.73 2.92
C ILE A 5 1.08 2.17 1.46
N ALA A 6 1.31 3.45 1.17
CA ALA A 6 1.25 3.96 -0.19
C ALA A 6 2.29 3.28 -1.08
N MET A 7 3.48 3.01 -0.55
CA MET A 7 4.54 2.36 -1.31
C MET A 7 4.28 0.88 -1.59
N THR A 8 3.29 0.26 -0.96
CA THR A 8 2.88 -1.09 -1.37
C THR A 8 2.21 -1.11 -2.74
N ARG A 9 1.80 0.07 -3.25
CA ARG A 9 1.15 0.18 -4.55
C ARG A 9 1.92 1.06 -5.54
N LEU A 10 2.77 1.95 -5.04
CA LEU A 10 3.45 2.95 -5.87
C LEU A 10 4.95 2.74 -5.79
N ALA A 11 5.59 2.61 -6.93
CA ALA A 11 7.05 2.40 -7.00
C ALA A 11 7.82 3.67 -6.68
N SER A 12 7.24 4.83 -6.96
CA SER A 12 7.89 6.12 -6.75
C SER A 12 7.61 6.65 -5.35
N ALA A 13 8.66 7.00 -4.62
CA ALA A 13 8.51 7.63 -3.30
C ALA A 13 7.80 8.98 -3.41
N ALA A 14 8.05 9.73 -4.48
CA ALA A 14 7.40 11.01 -4.71
C ALA A 14 5.89 10.85 -4.88
N ASP A 15 5.45 9.84 -5.64
CA ASP A 15 4.04 9.56 -5.82
C ASP A 15 3.39 9.12 -4.50
N ALA A 16 4.10 8.33 -3.70
CA ALA A 16 3.61 7.89 -2.40
C ALA A 16 3.46 9.09 -1.44
N GLU A 17 4.41 10.02 -1.46
CA GLU A 17 4.32 11.24 -0.66
C GLU A 17 3.12 12.09 -1.07
N ASP A 18 2.86 12.21 -2.37
CA ASP A 18 1.70 12.94 -2.88
C ASP A 18 0.39 12.34 -2.36
N VAL A 19 0.31 11.01 -2.33
CA VAL A 19 -0.87 10.32 -1.80
C VAL A 19 -1.05 10.63 -0.32
N VAL A 20 0.02 10.58 0.46
CA VAL A 20 -0.04 10.88 1.90
C VAL A 20 -0.49 12.33 2.12
N GLN A 21 0.05 13.27 1.34
CA GLN A 21 -0.36 14.66 1.42
C GLN A 21 -1.84 14.84 1.10
N GLU A 22 -2.34 14.16 0.07
CA GLU A 22 -3.76 14.19 -0.27
C GLU A 22 -4.64 13.66 0.87
N VAL A 23 -4.19 12.60 1.54
CA VAL A 23 -4.92 12.02 2.66
C VAL A 23 -5.00 13.03 3.83
N PHE A 24 -3.89 13.67 4.16
CA PHE A 24 -3.89 14.68 5.22
C PHE A 24 -4.71 15.91 4.84
N LEU A 25 -4.65 16.33 3.59
CA LEU A 25 -5.46 17.43 3.11
C LEU A 25 -6.95 17.10 3.22
N LYS A 26 -7.33 15.88 2.87
CA LYS A 26 -8.71 15.42 3.02
C LYS A 26 -9.13 15.41 4.47
N LEU A 27 -8.25 14.97 5.37
CA LEU A 27 -8.51 15.01 6.82
C LEU A 27 -8.80 16.44 7.29
N LEU A 28 -7.99 17.39 6.84
CA LEU A 28 -8.13 18.78 7.26
C LEU A 28 -9.37 19.47 6.66
N THR A 29 -9.73 19.12 5.42
CA THR A 29 -10.85 19.78 4.74
C THR A 29 -12.20 19.18 5.10
N THR A 30 -12.29 17.86 5.25
CA THR A 30 -13.56 17.21 5.57
C THR A 30 -13.82 17.10 7.06
N ARG A 31 -12.78 17.18 7.87
CA ARG A 31 -12.84 17.10 9.33
C ARG A 31 -13.76 15.98 9.83
N PRO A 32 -13.47 14.70 9.44
CA PRO A 32 -14.31 13.60 9.90
C PRO A 32 -14.26 13.49 11.42
N GLN A 33 -15.39 13.12 12.03
CA GLN A 33 -15.43 12.93 13.47
C GLN A 33 -15.10 11.48 13.80
N PHE A 34 -14.11 11.30 14.67
CA PHE A 34 -13.69 9.97 15.09
C PHE A 34 -14.13 9.69 16.52
N ARG A 35 -14.57 8.46 16.77
CA ARG A 35 -14.99 8.04 18.10
C ARG A 35 -13.80 7.87 19.03
N ASP A 36 -12.64 7.44 18.48
CA ASP A 36 -11.42 7.20 19.22
C ASP A 36 -10.23 7.17 18.28
N ALA A 37 -9.03 6.98 18.83
CA ALA A 37 -7.80 6.94 18.04
C ALA A 37 -7.78 5.78 17.06
N GLU A 38 -8.37 4.64 17.41
CA GLU A 38 -8.41 3.48 16.52
C GLU A 38 -9.30 3.74 15.30
N HIS A 39 -10.41 4.44 15.47
CA HIS A 39 -11.28 4.82 14.37
C HIS A 39 -10.54 5.76 13.40
N GLU A 40 -9.83 6.74 13.95
CA GLU A 40 -9.00 7.65 13.16
C GLU A 40 -7.94 6.90 12.37
N LYS A 41 -7.22 6.01 13.03
CA LYS A 41 -6.19 5.20 12.41
C LYS A 41 -6.73 4.34 11.29
N ALA A 42 -7.87 3.69 11.50
CA ALA A 42 -8.51 2.87 10.48
C ALA A 42 -8.91 3.71 9.26
N TRP A 43 -9.45 4.91 9.50
CA TRP A 43 -9.80 5.83 8.42
C TRP A 43 -8.57 6.23 7.60
N LEU A 44 -7.48 6.56 8.29
CA LEU A 44 -6.23 6.94 7.62
C LEU A 44 -5.68 5.79 6.77
N ILE A 45 -5.67 4.60 7.31
CA ILE A 45 -5.16 3.42 6.59
C ILE A 45 -6.03 3.12 5.35
N ARG A 46 -7.35 3.08 5.51
CA ARG A 46 -8.26 2.80 4.39
C ARG A 46 -8.18 3.87 3.31
N THR A 47 -8.16 5.12 3.72
CA THR A 47 -8.09 6.25 2.77
C THR A 47 -6.79 6.21 2.00
N THR A 48 -5.67 5.92 2.67
CA THR A 48 -4.36 5.82 2.03
C THR A 48 -4.33 4.67 1.02
N LEU A 49 -4.86 3.51 1.40
CA LEU A 49 -4.92 2.36 0.49
C LEU A 49 -5.76 2.66 -0.75
N HIS A 50 -6.91 3.29 -0.58
CA HIS A 50 -7.77 3.64 -1.71
C HIS A 50 -7.09 4.64 -2.64
N ARG A 51 -6.49 5.67 -2.09
CA ARG A 51 -5.80 6.69 -2.88
C ARG A 51 -4.58 6.13 -3.62
N ALA A 52 -3.82 5.27 -2.95
CA ALA A 52 -2.66 4.65 -3.56
C ALA A 52 -3.07 3.73 -4.72
N CYS A 53 -4.15 2.96 -4.54
CA CYS A 53 -4.66 2.11 -5.61
C CYS A 53 -5.16 2.94 -6.79
N ASP A 54 -5.86 4.05 -6.52
CA ASP A 54 -6.34 4.94 -7.57
C ASP A 54 -5.16 5.56 -8.34
N ALA A 55 -4.14 6.02 -7.62
CA ALA A 55 -2.94 6.60 -8.24
C ALA A 55 -2.20 5.56 -9.08
N ALA A 56 -2.09 4.33 -8.62
CA ALA A 56 -1.44 3.27 -9.35
C ALA A 56 -2.21 2.93 -10.64
N ARG A 57 -3.53 2.90 -10.57
CA ARG A 57 -4.36 2.66 -11.75
C ARG A 57 -4.27 3.81 -12.76
N ALA A 58 -4.23 5.04 -12.26
CA ALA A 58 -4.09 6.22 -13.13
C ALA A 58 -2.75 6.19 -13.86
N ALA A 59 -1.67 5.86 -13.16
CA ALA A 59 -0.34 5.76 -13.74
C ALA A 59 -0.29 4.66 -14.82
N SER A 60 -0.93 3.52 -14.54
CA SER A 60 -1.00 2.41 -15.49
C SER A 60 -1.78 2.79 -16.75
N ARG A 61 -2.88 3.53 -16.61
CA ARG A 61 -3.70 3.97 -17.73
C ARG A 61 -3.00 5.00 -18.60
N GLN A 62 -2.24 5.88 -17.99
CA GLN A 62 -1.51 6.91 -18.73
C GLN A 62 -0.39 6.32 -19.55
N ASN A 63 0.11 5.16 -19.16
CA ASN A 63 1.18 4.45 -19.86
C ASN A 63 2.26 5.44 -20.33
N LEU A 64 2.76 6.23 -19.37
CA LEU A 64 3.73 7.28 -19.67
C LEU A 64 4.96 6.68 -20.34
N PRO A 65 5.42 7.25 -21.46
CA PRO A 65 6.65 6.79 -22.08
C PRO A 65 7.78 6.88 -21.07
N LEU A 66 8.68 5.90 -21.11
CA LEU A 66 9.85 5.86 -20.24
C LEU A 66 10.61 7.20 -20.24
N GLU A 67 10.56 7.91 -21.34
CA GLU A 67 11.21 9.20 -21.49
C GLU A 67 10.66 10.28 -20.57
N ALA A 68 9.38 10.19 -20.24
CA ALA A 68 8.77 11.15 -19.33
C ALA A 68 9.17 10.88 -17.88
N ALA A 69 9.57 9.64 -17.57
CA ALA A 69 10.02 9.28 -16.24
C ALA A 69 11.45 9.71 -15.94
N GLU A 70 12.21 10.05 -16.97
CA GLU A 70 13.62 10.42 -16.82
C GLU A 70 13.84 11.89 -16.48
N THR A 71 12.78 12.68 -16.43
CA THR A 71 12.95 14.13 -16.40
C THR A 71 13.12 14.73 -15.01
N VAL A 72 13.12 13.95 -13.96
CA VAL A 72 13.35 14.48 -12.61
C VAL A 72 14.52 13.77 -11.96
N PRO A 73 15.72 14.38 -11.97
CA PRO A 73 16.79 13.86 -11.14
C PRO A 73 16.43 14.14 -9.69
N GLY A 74 15.66 13.27 -9.10
CA GLY A 74 15.47 13.24 -7.67
C GLY A 74 16.64 12.53 -7.03
N PRO A 75 16.80 12.65 -5.70
CA PRO A 75 17.78 11.82 -5.02
C PRO A 75 17.50 10.37 -5.40
N ALA A 76 18.55 9.64 -5.73
CA ALA A 76 18.43 8.24 -6.13
C ALA A 76 17.53 7.54 -5.13
N PRO A 77 16.41 6.93 -5.57
CA PRO A 77 15.61 6.16 -4.65
C PRO A 77 16.49 5.10 -4.03
N ALA A 78 16.38 4.92 -2.71
CA ALA A 78 16.99 3.79 -2.07
C ALA A 78 16.64 2.56 -2.90
N GLU A 79 17.61 1.72 -3.21
CA GLU A 79 17.38 0.54 -4.01
C GLU A 79 16.16 -0.20 -3.48
N PRO A 80 15.16 -0.45 -4.32
CA PRO A 80 13.97 -1.14 -3.85
C PRO A 80 14.36 -2.50 -3.31
N SER A 81 14.02 -2.77 -2.06
CA SER A 81 14.24 -4.08 -1.49
C SER A 81 13.50 -5.11 -2.37
N PRO A 82 14.10 -6.30 -2.62
CA PRO A 82 13.41 -7.34 -3.38
C PRO A 82 12.04 -7.68 -2.79
N ILE A 83 11.92 -7.60 -1.47
CA ILE A 83 10.65 -7.86 -0.78
C ILE A 83 9.61 -6.80 -1.14
N LEU A 84 9.99 -5.53 -1.12
CA LEU A 84 9.06 -4.45 -1.48
C LEU A 84 8.59 -4.59 -2.93
N SER A 85 9.50 -4.87 -3.85
CA SER A 85 9.16 -5.08 -5.26
C SER A 85 8.18 -6.23 -5.42
N ALA A 86 8.41 -7.34 -4.70
CA ALA A 86 7.51 -8.48 -4.74
C ALA A 86 6.12 -8.14 -4.19
N VAL A 87 6.06 -7.39 -3.09
CA VAL A 87 4.79 -6.93 -2.51
C VAL A 87 4.04 -6.05 -3.49
N GLN A 88 4.74 -5.14 -4.17
CA GLN A 88 4.14 -4.26 -5.17
C GLN A 88 3.59 -5.04 -6.37
N ALA A 89 4.19 -6.18 -6.69
CA ALA A 89 3.73 -7.02 -7.79
C ALA A 89 2.47 -7.83 -7.43
N LEU A 90 2.15 -7.96 -6.14
CA LEU A 90 0.94 -8.66 -5.72
C LEU A 90 -0.32 -7.84 -6.03
N PRO A 91 -1.46 -8.50 -6.30
CA PRO A 91 -2.74 -7.78 -6.31
C PRO A 91 -2.96 -7.01 -5.00
N ALA A 92 -3.59 -5.85 -5.09
CA ALA A 92 -3.78 -4.94 -3.95
C ALA A 92 -4.40 -5.64 -2.73
N LYS A 93 -5.35 -6.53 -2.96
CA LYS A 93 -6.03 -7.24 -1.88
C LYS A 93 -5.08 -8.10 -1.04
N TYR A 94 -3.99 -8.58 -1.63
CA TYR A 94 -3.00 -9.38 -0.92
C TYR A 94 -1.92 -8.51 -0.30
N SER A 95 -1.44 -7.52 -1.04
CA SER A 95 -0.36 -6.66 -0.53
C SER A 95 -0.78 -5.89 0.71
N ALA A 96 -2.03 -5.44 0.79
CA ALA A 96 -2.53 -4.72 1.95
C ALA A 96 -2.47 -5.57 3.23
N VAL A 97 -3.01 -6.79 3.18
CA VAL A 97 -3.04 -7.65 4.37
C VAL A 97 -1.64 -8.15 4.72
N ILE A 98 -0.80 -8.44 3.73
CA ILE A 98 0.59 -8.84 3.95
C ILE A 98 1.34 -7.73 4.69
N TYR A 99 1.23 -6.51 4.20
CA TYR A 99 1.91 -5.38 4.82
C TYR A 99 1.44 -5.17 6.27
N LEU A 100 0.13 -5.12 6.48
CA LEU A 100 -0.42 -4.86 7.81
C LEU A 100 -0.06 -5.95 8.81
N HIS A 101 -0.02 -7.20 8.37
CA HIS A 101 0.30 -8.30 9.27
C HIS A 101 1.80 -8.41 9.58
N TYR A 102 2.64 -8.37 8.54
CA TYR A 102 4.07 -8.65 8.72
C TYR A 102 4.90 -7.42 9.07
N TYR A 103 4.55 -6.25 8.55
CA TYR A 103 5.30 -5.03 8.85
C TYR A 103 4.76 -4.29 10.06
N GLU A 104 3.45 -4.15 10.16
CA GLU A 104 2.85 -3.40 11.26
C GLU A 104 2.49 -4.28 12.45
N GLY A 105 2.52 -5.60 12.28
CA GLY A 105 2.29 -6.52 13.38
C GLY A 105 0.84 -6.68 13.79
N TYR A 106 -0.11 -6.30 12.94
CA TYR A 106 -1.52 -6.45 13.27
C TYR A 106 -1.97 -7.89 13.14
N SER A 107 -2.81 -8.31 14.09
CA SER A 107 -3.44 -9.63 14.03
C SER A 107 -4.51 -9.67 12.95
N ILE A 108 -4.93 -10.88 12.57
CA ILE A 108 -6.03 -11.06 11.62
C ILE A 108 -7.29 -10.32 12.09
N ARG A 109 -7.58 -10.40 13.38
CA ARG A 109 -8.74 -9.73 13.98
C ARG A 109 -8.61 -8.20 13.85
N GLU A 110 -7.44 -7.67 14.12
CA GLU A 110 -7.19 -6.24 14.00
C GLU A 110 -7.32 -5.77 12.55
N ILE A 111 -6.76 -6.53 11.60
CA ILE A 111 -6.86 -6.21 10.18
C ILE A 111 -8.32 -6.27 9.72
N SER A 112 -9.07 -7.26 10.21
CA SER A 112 -10.49 -7.38 9.92
C SER A 112 -11.24 -6.09 10.28
N LYS A 113 -10.95 -5.53 11.44
CA LYS A 113 -11.56 -4.28 11.89
C LYS A 113 -11.06 -3.09 11.08
N LEU A 114 -9.76 -3.02 10.83
CA LEU A 114 -9.17 -1.90 10.08
C LEU A 114 -9.71 -1.80 8.67
N LEU A 115 -9.82 -2.92 7.98
CA LEU A 115 -10.22 -2.95 6.57
C LEU A 115 -11.70 -3.25 6.37
N ARG A 116 -12.44 -3.49 7.44
CA ARG A 116 -13.87 -3.84 7.38
C ARG A 116 -14.12 -5.08 6.53
N LEU A 117 -13.32 -6.10 6.77
CA LEU A 117 -13.42 -7.39 6.09
C LEU A 117 -13.69 -8.49 7.12
N PRO A 118 -14.41 -9.55 6.74
CA PRO A 118 -14.55 -10.72 7.63
C PRO A 118 -13.18 -11.33 7.94
N ALA A 119 -12.98 -11.78 9.17
CA ALA A 119 -11.71 -12.39 9.58
C ALA A 119 -11.31 -13.59 8.70
N PRO A 120 -12.23 -14.49 8.32
CA PRO A 120 -11.88 -15.58 7.40
C PRO A 120 -11.36 -15.07 6.04
N THR A 121 -11.90 -13.95 5.54
CA THR A 121 -11.43 -13.33 4.31
C THR A 121 -9.98 -12.85 4.46
N VAL A 122 -9.67 -12.19 5.59
CA VAL A 122 -8.31 -11.75 5.88
C VAL A 122 -7.36 -12.95 5.93
N GLY A 123 -7.74 -14.01 6.63
CA GLY A 123 -6.93 -15.22 6.73
C GLY A 123 -6.65 -15.85 5.37
N THR A 124 -7.66 -15.95 4.52
CA THR A 124 -7.52 -16.50 3.17
C THR A 124 -6.59 -15.62 2.32
N ARG A 125 -6.77 -14.31 2.39
CA ARG A 125 -5.90 -13.37 1.66
C ARG A 125 -4.45 -13.46 2.12
N LEU A 126 -4.23 -13.61 3.41
CA LEU A 126 -2.87 -13.79 3.94
C LEU A 126 -2.23 -15.08 3.40
N SER A 127 -2.95 -16.20 3.46
CA SER A 127 -2.42 -17.47 2.96
C SER A 127 -2.09 -17.43 1.48
N ARG A 128 -3.01 -16.91 0.67
CA ARG A 128 -2.80 -16.81 -0.77
C ARG A 128 -1.72 -15.79 -1.12
N GLY A 129 -1.68 -14.69 -0.39
CA GLY A 129 -0.64 -13.68 -0.58
C GLY A 129 0.73 -14.23 -0.26
N GLN A 130 0.87 -15.01 0.82
CA GLN A 130 2.13 -15.67 1.17
C GLN A 130 2.60 -16.61 0.09
N GLU A 131 1.70 -17.43 -0.46
CA GLU A 131 2.05 -18.36 -1.52
C GLU A 131 2.59 -17.64 -2.75
N ARG A 132 1.90 -16.58 -3.16
CA ARG A 132 2.33 -15.78 -4.31
C ARG A 132 3.64 -15.06 -4.05
N LEU A 133 3.82 -14.54 -2.84
CA LEU A 133 5.04 -13.86 -2.46
C LEU A 133 6.23 -14.81 -2.49
N ARG A 134 6.07 -16.01 -1.97
CA ARG A 134 7.13 -17.03 -2.03
C ARG A 134 7.52 -17.38 -3.46
N ALA A 135 6.53 -17.50 -4.33
CA ALA A 135 6.79 -17.80 -5.74
C ALA A 135 7.60 -16.68 -6.40
N LEU A 136 7.24 -15.42 -6.14
CA LEU A 136 7.95 -14.27 -6.68
C LEU A 136 9.38 -14.18 -6.15
N LEU A 137 9.57 -14.44 -4.86
CA LEU A 137 10.90 -14.38 -4.25
C LEU A 137 11.80 -15.53 -4.71
N LYS A 138 11.23 -16.70 -5.00
CA LYS A 138 12.00 -17.82 -5.54
C LYS A 138 12.52 -17.53 -6.94
N GLU A 139 11.70 -16.89 -7.78
CA GLU A 139 12.11 -16.53 -9.12
C GLU A 139 13.29 -15.56 -9.10
N ASP A 140 13.31 -14.66 -8.13
CA ASP A 140 14.40 -13.67 -8.00
C ASP A 140 15.69 -14.28 -7.49
N VAL A 141 15.65 -15.42 -6.81
CA VAL A 141 16.83 -16.06 -6.23
C VAL A 141 17.48 -17.07 -7.19
N GLU A 142 16.76 -17.51 -8.19
CA GLU A 142 17.29 -18.39 -9.24
C GLU A 142 17.77 -17.57 -10.42
#